data_d91925819fed187cc811904e65a2e539
#
_entry.id   d91925819fed187cc811904e65a2e539
#
_cell.length_a   1.000
_cell.length_b   1.000
_cell.length_c   1.000
_cell.angle_alpha   90.00
_cell.angle_beta   90.00
_cell.angle_gamma   90.00
#
_symmetry.space_group_name_H-M   'P 1'
#
loop_
_entity.id
_entity.type
_entity.pdbx_description
1 polymer ?
#
loop_
_entity_poly.entity_id
_entity_poly.type
_entity_poly.pdbx_seq_one_letter_code
_entity_poly.pdbx_strand_id
1 'polypeptide(L)'
;MYEESVERTAHALGDVFLHDVYGIPGGDKIKECIQCGTCSASCPTSYAMDYTPREIIAAFRAGLLEKVLKSNTIWLCSSCYLCTVRCPSGIKLTDIMYELKRLAIEFGLTPKGVKAPVVAKLFVDIVNKNGRVAEVPLVSRFMLKTSPLLAFKMIPRATKLYRRGRMPIVSHKIKGTVELEKCAGAMTEPMISGLHAGPARKERS
;
A
#
# COMPACT_ATOMS: atom_id res chain seq x y z
N MET A 1 -16.14 -19.91 -20.61
CA MET A 1 -14.68 -19.67 -20.77
C MET A 1 -14.20 -18.35 -20.15
N TYR A 2 -14.83 -17.18 -20.41
CA TYR A 2 -14.41 -15.90 -19.79
C TYR A 2 -14.76 -15.83 -18.29
N GLU A 3 -15.96 -16.27 -17.92
CA GLU A 3 -16.40 -16.30 -16.50
C GLU A 3 -15.57 -17.28 -15.65
N GLU A 4 -15.25 -18.47 -16.16
CA GLU A 4 -14.39 -19.43 -15.46
C GLU A 4 -12.96 -18.89 -15.20
N SER A 5 -12.41 -18.10 -16.13
CA SER A 5 -11.09 -17.50 -15.95
C SER A 5 -11.11 -16.39 -14.89
N VAL A 6 -12.21 -15.64 -14.79
CA VAL A 6 -12.40 -14.58 -13.78
C VAL A 6 -12.60 -15.20 -12.38
N GLU A 7 -13.40 -16.27 -12.27
CA GLU A 7 -13.57 -16.99 -11.00
C GLU A 7 -12.27 -17.61 -10.49
N ARG A 8 -11.50 -18.27 -11.36
CA ARG A 8 -10.18 -18.84 -10.98
C ARG A 8 -9.21 -17.75 -10.51
N THR A 9 -9.21 -16.58 -11.14
CA THR A 9 -8.37 -15.47 -10.73
C THR A 9 -8.82 -14.87 -9.40
N ALA A 10 -10.12 -14.78 -9.16
CA ALA A 10 -10.69 -14.29 -7.91
C ALA A 10 -10.39 -15.25 -6.73
N HIS A 11 -10.50 -16.56 -6.94
CA HIS A 11 -10.12 -17.57 -5.94
C HIS A 11 -8.62 -17.53 -5.65
N ALA A 12 -7.77 -17.47 -6.65
CA ALA A 12 -6.31 -17.39 -6.48
C ALA A 12 -5.88 -16.12 -5.70
N LEU A 13 -6.50 -14.96 -5.98
CA LEU A 13 -6.27 -13.73 -5.22
C LEU A 13 -6.75 -13.87 -3.76
N GLY A 14 -7.87 -14.54 -3.55
CA GLY A 14 -8.41 -14.80 -2.22
C GLY A 14 -7.48 -15.67 -1.38
N ASP A 15 -6.92 -16.72 -1.97
CA ASP A 15 -6.00 -17.64 -1.29
C ASP A 15 -4.67 -16.97 -0.95
N VAL A 16 -4.10 -16.19 -1.87
CA VAL A 16 -2.88 -15.39 -1.61
C VAL A 16 -3.14 -14.38 -0.49
N PHE A 17 -4.25 -13.67 -0.54
CA PHE A 17 -4.62 -12.71 0.50
C PHE A 17 -4.77 -13.37 1.88
N LEU A 18 -5.44 -14.52 1.95
CA LEU A 18 -5.60 -15.25 3.21
C LEU A 18 -4.26 -15.73 3.76
N HIS A 19 -3.39 -16.24 2.91
CA HIS A 19 -2.05 -16.66 3.29
C HIS A 19 -1.28 -15.50 3.94
N ASP A 20 -1.28 -14.32 3.29
CA ASP A 20 -0.57 -13.14 3.78
C ASP A 20 -1.20 -12.58 5.06
N VAL A 21 -2.54 -12.54 5.12
CA VAL A 21 -3.26 -12.08 6.32
C VAL A 21 -3.03 -13.01 7.50
N TYR A 22 -2.95 -14.32 7.30
CA TYR A 22 -2.66 -15.26 8.38
C TYR A 22 -1.21 -15.18 8.87
N GLY A 23 -0.29 -14.67 8.06
CA GLY A 23 1.06 -14.32 8.49
C GLY A 23 1.11 -13.15 9.48
N ILE A 24 0.06 -12.30 9.53
CA ILE A 24 -0.04 -11.23 10.51
C ILE A 24 -0.43 -11.81 11.87
N PRO A 25 0.21 -11.45 12.99
CA PRO A 25 -0.20 -11.89 14.32
C PRO A 25 -1.66 -11.56 14.63
N GLY A 26 -2.53 -12.57 14.71
CA GLY A 26 -3.98 -12.44 14.90
C GLY A 26 -4.77 -12.09 13.63
N GLY A 27 -4.19 -12.30 12.45
CA GLY A 27 -4.87 -12.11 11.15
C GLY A 27 -5.96 -13.13 10.87
N ASP A 28 -5.85 -14.32 11.47
CA ASP A 28 -6.85 -15.40 11.46
C ASP A 28 -8.23 -14.94 11.96
N LYS A 29 -8.26 -13.96 12.87
CA LYS A 29 -9.49 -13.36 13.40
C LYS A 29 -10.37 -12.66 12.36
N ILE A 30 -9.90 -12.45 11.13
CA ILE A 30 -10.74 -11.90 10.05
C ILE A 30 -12.00 -12.76 9.81
N LYS A 31 -11.91 -14.06 10.06
CA LYS A 31 -13.05 -15.00 9.97
C LYS A 31 -14.11 -14.77 11.04
N GLU A 32 -13.72 -14.22 12.19
CA GLU A 32 -14.62 -13.97 13.34
C GLU A 32 -15.41 -12.66 13.20
N CYS A 33 -15.34 -11.98 12.06
CA CYS A 33 -16.05 -10.73 11.85
C CYS A 33 -17.56 -10.91 11.94
N ILE A 34 -18.19 -10.27 12.91
CA ILE A 34 -19.64 -10.30 13.12
C ILE A 34 -20.40 -9.22 12.32
N GLN A 35 -19.72 -8.48 11.46
CA GLN A 35 -20.29 -7.43 10.61
C GLN A 35 -21.03 -6.31 11.38
N CYS A 36 -20.63 -5.99 12.62
CA CYS A 36 -21.28 -5.01 13.49
C CYS A 36 -21.16 -3.53 13.02
N GLY A 37 -20.23 -3.24 12.09
CA GLY A 37 -20.06 -1.89 11.52
C GLY A 37 -19.26 -0.90 12.36
N THR A 38 -18.83 -1.23 13.58
CA THR A 38 -18.07 -0.34 14.46
C THR A 38 -16.81 0.22 13.79
N CYS A 39 -16.11 -0.59 12.99
CA CYS A 39 -14.93 -0.16 12.24
C CYS A 39 -15.25 0.92 11.19
N SER A 40 -16.40 0.83 10.51
CA SER A 40 -16.85 1.84 9.54
C SER A 40 -17.32 3.11 10.21
N ALA A 41 -18.08 3.01 11.29
CA ALA A 41 -18.55 4.15 12.06
C ALA A 41 -17.40 4.93 12.72
N SER A 42 -16.30 4.26 13.06
CA SER A 42 -15.13 4.89 13.67
C SER A 42 -14.15 5.48 12.65
N CYS A 43 -14.25 5.12 11.38
CA CYS A 43 -13.27 5.50 10.37
C CYS A 43 -13.44 6.98 9.95
N PRO A 44 -12.41 7.83 10.13
CA PRO A 44 -12.52 9.25 9.81
C PRO A 44 -12.59 9.53 8.29
N THR A 45 -12.26 8.55 7.47
CA THR A 45 -12.25 8.68 6.00
C THR A 45 -13.32 7.83 5.31
N SER A 46 -14.18 7.14 6.07
CA SER A 46 -15.19 6.23 5.50
C SER A 46 -16.15 6.90 4.52
N TYR A 47 -16.44 8.18 4.72
CA TYR A 47 -17.33 8.97 3.85
C TYR A 47 -16.79 9.19 2.41
N ALA A 48 -15.49 9.05 2.22
CA ALA A 48 -14.82 9.25 0.93
C ALA A 48 -14.37 7.93 0.29
N MET A 49 -14.54 6.80 0.99
CA MET A 49 -14.18 5.47 0.52
C MET A 49 -15.24 4.88 -0.38
N ASP A 50 -14.85 4.17 -1.45
CA ASP A 50 -15.76 3.38 -2.28
C ASP A 50 -16.38 2.20 -1.51
N TYR A 51 -15.59 1.60 -0.61
CA TYR A 51 -16.01 0.56 0.33
C TYR A 51 -15.59 0.95 1.74
N THR A 52 -16.53 0.97 2.66
CA THR A 52 -16.22 1.18 4.09
C THR A 52 -15.43 0.01 4.68
N PRO A 53 -14.73 0.17 5.80
CA PRO A 53 -13.97 -0.92 6.43
C PRO A 53 -14.75 -2.23 6.65
N ARG A 54 -16.04 -2.16 6.99
CA ARG A 54 -16.91 -3.34 7.11
C ARG A 54 -17.15 -3.99 5.75
N GLU A 55 -17.40 -3.18 4.72
CA GLU A 55 -17.71 -3.67 3.38
C GLU A 55 -16.52 -4.34 2.72
N ILE A 56 -15.28 -3.97 3.07
CA ILE A 56 -14.08 -4.70 2.63
C ILE A 56 -14.15 -6.17 3.07
N ILE A 57 -14.48 -6.42 4.35
CA ILE A 57 -14.58 -7.79 4.86
C ILE A 57 -15.76 -8.53 4.22
N ALA A 58 -16.88 -7.84 3.98
CA ALA A 58 -18.02 -8.40 3.28
C ALA A 58 -17.69 -8.76 1.82
N ALA A 59 -17.01 -7.85 1.10
CA ALA A 59 -16.57 -8.06 -0.27
C ALA A 59 -15.56 -9.23 -0.37
N PHE A 60 -14.65 -9.33 0.59
CA PHE A 60 -13.73 -10.45 0.69
C PHE A 60 -14.50 -11.80 0.82
N ARG A 61 -15.46 -11.88 1.74
CA ARG A 61 -16.30 -13.07 1.93
C ARG A 61 -17.14 -13.43 0.70
N ALA A 62 -17.48 -12.42 -0.11
CA ALA A 62 -18.22 -12.59 -1.36
C ALA A 62 -17.32 -12.88 -2.58
N GLY A 63 -16.00 -13.09 -2.40
CA GLY A 63 -15.06 -13.31 -3.49
C GLY A 63 -14.79 -12.08 -4.36
N LEU A 64 -15.17 -10.87 -3.91
CA LEU A 64 -15.05 -9.62 -4.65
C LEU A 64 -13.77 -8.83 -4.31
N LEU A 65 -12.70 -9.52 -3.89
CA LEU A 65 -11.45 -8.89 -3.45
C LEU A 65 -10.81 -8.01 -4.55
N GLU A 66 -10.87 -8.44 -5.79
CA GLU A 66 -10.34 -7.67 -6.94
C GLU A 66 -10.99 -6.28 -7.04
N LYS A 67 -12.30 -6.17 -6.78
CA LYS A 67 -13.01 -4.88 -6.79
C LYS A 67 -12.50 -3.97 -5.69
N VAL A 68 -12.22 -4.52 -4.50
CA VAL A 68 -11.64 -3.77 -3.38
C VAL A 68 -10.24 -3.27 -3.72
N LEU A 69 -9.39 -4.11 -4.32
CA LEU A 69 -8.02 -3.74 -4.71
C LEU A 69 -8.01 -2.62 -5.78
N LYS A 70 -8.99 -2.61 -6.69
CA LYS A 70 -9.16 -1.56 -7.71
C LYS A 70 -9.83 -0.29 -7.19
N SER A 71 -10.31 -0.28 -5.94
CA SER A 71 -10.99 0.87 -5.33
C SER A 71 -10.03 1.89 -4.71
N ASN A 72 -10.55 3.07 -4.39
CA ASN A 72 -9.79 4.10 -3.68
C ASN A 72 -9.63 3.79 -2.18
N THR A 73 -10.44 2.88 -1.63
CA THR A 73 -10.63 2.63 -0.20
C THR A 73 -9.33 2.36 0.54
N ILE A 74 -8.54 1.41 0.04
CA ILE A 74 -7.28 1.04 0.70
C ILE A 74 -6.27 2.20 0.74
N TRP A 75 -6.33 3.10 -0.26
CA TRP A 75 -5.43 4.25 -0.39
C TRP A 75 -5.85 5.44 0.49
N LEU A 76 -7.12 5.54 0.85
CA LEU A 76 -7.65 6.55 1.77
C LEU A 76 -7.48 6.19 3.24
N CYS A 77 -7.05 4.96 3.53
CA CYS A 77 -6.76 4.55 4.91
C CYS A 77 -5.62 5.40 5.49
N SER A 78 -5.95 6.20 6.50
CA SER A 78 -5.02 7.09 7.23
C SER A 78 -4.21 6.38 8.31
N SER A 79 -4.35 5.06 8.45
CA SER A 79 -3.61 4.24 9.43
C SER A 79 -3.78 4.70 10.88
N CYS A 80 -4.96 5.21 11.24
CA CYS A 80 -5.26 5.73 12.58
C CYS A 80 -5.56 4.64 13.62
N TYR A 81 -5.66 3.36 13.24
CA TYR A 81 -5.93 2.19 14.09
C TYR A 81 -7.28 2.17 14.82
N LEU A 82 -8.16 3.16 14.63
CA LEU A 82 -9.47 3.19 15.31
C LEU A 82 -10.32 1.94 15.03
N CYS A 83 -10.30 1.45 13.79
CA CYS A 83 -11.02 0.22 13.42
C CYS A 83 -10.45 -1.02 14.12
N THR A 84 -9.16 -1.06 14.37
CA THR A 84 -8.48 -2.16 15.07
C THR A 84 -8.80 -2.14 16.57
N VAL A 85 -8.65 -0.98 17.22
CA VAL A 85 -8.82 -0.84 18.67
C VAL A 85 -10.29 -1.05 19.10
N ARG A 86 -11.25 -0.64 18.26
CA ARG A 86 -12.69 -0.72 18.56
C ARG A 86 -13.36 -2.02 18.09
N CYS A 87 -12.63 -2.93 17.47
CA CYS A 87 -13.20 -4.18 16.98
C CYS A 87 -13.52 -5.13 18.13
N PRO A 88 -14.80 -5.56 18.32
CA PRO A 88 -15.15 -6.50 19.40
C PRO A 88 -14.54 -7.90 19.18
N SER A 89 -14.30 -8.29 17.93
CA SER A 89 -13.61 -9.56 17.59
C SER A 89 -12.08 -9.41 17.57
N GLY A 90 -11.51 -8.25 17.89
CA GLY A 90 -10.07 -8.02 17.94
C GLY A 90 -9.36 -8.12 16.58
N ILE A 91 -10.07 -7.85 15.48
CA ILE A 91 -9.51 -7.92 14.13
C ILE A 91 -8.57 -6.74 13.89
N LYS A 92 -7.36 -7.00 13.45
CA LYS A 92 -6.34 -6.00 13.11
C LYS A 92 -6.55 -5.44 11.71
N LEU A 93 -7.68 -4.76 11.49
CA LEU A 93 -8.09 -4.32 10.15
C LEU A 93 -7.10 -3.34 9.50
N THR A 94 -6.41 -2.52 10.28
CA THR A 94 -5.39 -1.61 9.75
C THR A 94 -4.22 -2.37 9.12
N ASP A 95 -3.77 -3.45 9.75
CA ASP A 95 -2.68 -4.27 9.23
C ASP A 95 -3.13 -5.01 7.95
N ILE A 96 -4.37 -5.49 7.93
CA ILE A 96 -5.00 -6.05 6.73
C ILE A 96 -5.04 -5.03 5.59
N MET A 97 -5.30 -3.73 5.87
CA MET A 97 -5.26 -2.68 4.85
C MET A 97 -3.85 -2.49 4.25
N TYR A 98 -2.80 -2.71 5.02
CA TYR A 98 -1.43 -2.68 4.48
C TYR A 98 -1.18 -3.86 3.54
N GLU A 99 -1.65 -5.05 3.88
CA GLU A 99 -1.53 -6.22 2.98
C GLU A 99 -2.32 -6.00 1.68
N LEU A 100 -3.53 -5.45 1.75
CA LEU A 100 -4.29 -5.09 0.56
C LEU A 100 -3.56 -4.06 -0.32
N LYS A 101 -2.85 -3.08 0.27
CA LYS A 101 -2.02 -2.13 -0.49
C LYS A 101 -0.86 -2.84 -1.20
N ARG A 102 -0.20 -3.79 -0.53
CA ARG A 102 0.91 -4.58 -1.10
C ARG A 102 0.42 -5.40 -2.28
N LEU A 103 -0.66 -6.16 -2.10
CA LEU A 103 -1.28 -6.95 -3.16
C LEU A 103 -1.72 -6.09 -4.34
N ALA A 104 -2.34 -4.93 -4.09
CA ALA A 104 -2.76 -4.03 -5.17
C ALA A 104 -1.57 -3.52 -6.01
N ILE A 105 -0.40 -3.30 -5.40
CA ILE A 105 0.83 -2.92 -6.11
C ILE A 105 1.39 -4.11 -6.87
N GLU A 106 1.45 -5.28 -6.25
CA GLU A 106 2.05 -6.49 -6.80
C GLU A 106 1.28 -6.99 -8.03
N PHE A 107 -0.05 -7.05 -7.93
CA PHE A 107 -0.92 -7.47 -9.03
C PHE A 107 -1.24 -6.35 -10.02
N GLY A 108 -0.72 -5.12 -9.81
CA GLY A 108 -0.97 -3.99 -10.71
C GLY A 108 -2.42 -3.51 -10.71
N LEU A 109 -3.19 -3.79 -9.65
CA LEU A 109 -4.61 -3.47 -9.49
C LEU A 109 -4.85 -2.08 -8.87
N THR A 110 -3.89 -1.17 -9.02
CA THR A 110 -4.02 0.19 -8.50
C THR A 110 -4.99 1.03 -9.33
N PRO A 111 -5.93 1.77 -8.71
CA PRO A 111 -6.88 2.58 -9.45
C PRO A 111 -6.19 3.73 -10.18
N LYS A 112 -6.69 4.05 -11.38
CA LYS A 112 -6.17 5.17 -12.20
C LYS A 112 -6.37 6.49 -11.46
N GLY A 113 -5.32 7.33 -11.41
CA GLY A 113 -5.36 8.64 -10.77
C GLY A 113 -4.97 8.67 -9.29
N VAL A 114 -4.86 7.54 -8.61
CA VAL A 114 -4.35 7.47 -7.24
C VAL A 114 -2.82 7.63 -7.25
N LYS A 115 -2.33 8.67 -6.59
CA LYS A 115 -0.90 9.01 -6.57
C LYS A 115 -0.13 8.37 -5.41
N ALA A 116 -0.84 7.82 -4.42
CA ALA A 116 -0.25 7.21 -3.23
C ALA A 116 0.72 6.05 -3.53
N PRO A 117 0.45 5.12 -4.46
CA PRO A 117 1.40 4.06 -4.81
C PRO A 117 2.71 4.58 -5.38
N VAL A 118 2.65 5.67 -6.17
CA VAL A 118 3.84 6.30 -6.75
C VAL A 118 4.72 6.91 -5.66
N VAL A 119 4.10 7.61 -4.68
CA VAL A 119 4.84 8.17 -3.53
C VAL A 119 5.46 7.04 -2.70
N ALA A 120 4.69 6.00 -2.38
CA ALA A 120 5.16 4.88 -1.59
C ALA A 120 6.37 4.20 -2.23
N LYS A 121 6.30 3.91 -3.53
CA LYS A 121 7.42 3.31 -4.27
C LYS A 121 8.65 4.21 -4.27
N LEU A 122 8.50 5.49 -4.59
CA LEU A 122 9.62 6.44 -4.58
C LEU A 122 10.24 6.60 -3.19
N PHE A 123 9.41 6.57 -2.15
CA PHE A 123 9.87 6.63 -0.76
C PHE A 123 10.76 5.43 -0.43
N VAL A 124 10.29 4.22 -0.72
CA VAL A 124 11.04 2.97 -0.49
C VAL A 124 12.33 2.96 -1.30
N ASP A 125 12.29 3.32 -2.59
CA ASP A 125 13.48 3.39 -3.45
C ASP A 125 14.55 4.34 -2.89
N ILE A 126 14.13 5.51 -2.35
CA ILE A 126 15.05 6.49 -1.77
C ILE A 126 15.63 5.99 -0.45
N VAL A 127 14.79 5.38 0.41
CA VAL A 127 15.24 4.80 1.68
C VAL A 127 16.24 3.67 1.45
N ASN A 128 15.93 2.75 0.56
CA ASN A 128 16.83 1.63 0.22
C ASN A 128 18.19 2.13 -0.29
N LYS A 129 18.18 3.20 -1.12
CA LYS A 129 19.42 3.74 -1.70
C LYS A 129 20.26 4.54 -0.71
N ASN A 130 19.63 5.29 0.20
CA ASN A 130 20.31 6.28 1.04
C ASN A 130 20.26 5.94 2.54
N GLY A 131 19.45 4.95 2.94
CA GLY A 131 19.14 4.61 4.32
C GLY A 131 18.23 5.63 5.03
N ARG A 132 17.89 6.74 4.36
CA ARG A 132 17.00 7.80 4.87
C ARG A 132 16.25 8.47 3.74
N VAL A 133 15.12 9.06 4.03
CA VAL A 133 14.39 9.88 3.07
C VAL A 133 15.12 11.19 2.85
N ALA A 134 15.17 11.61 1.59
CA ALA A 134 15.55 12.95 1.18
C ALA A 134 14.33 13.61 0.53
N GLU A 135 13.88 14.72 1.11
CA GLU A 135 12.62 15.37 0.72
C GLU A 135 12.67 15.91 -0.70
N VAL A 136 13.77 16.57 -1.07
CA VAL A 136 13.91 17.19 -2.39
C VAL A 136 13.90 16.16 -3.52
N PRO A 137 14.69 15.06 -3.50
CA PRO A 137 14.59 14.00 -4.48
C PRO A 137 13.22 13.30 -4.50
N LEU A 138 12.57 13.15 -3.35
CA LEU A 138 11.22 12.54 -3.29
C LEU A 138 10.21 13.41 -4.00
N VAL A 139 10.10 14.69 -3.62
CA VAL A 139 9.11 15.62 -4.18
C VAL A 139 9.38 15.89 -5.66
N SER A 140 10.63 16.09 -6.07
CA SER A 140 10.97 16.36 -7.47
C SER A 140 10.64 15.18 -8.37
N ARG A 141 11.03 13.95 -7.99
CA ARG A 141 10.70 12.73 -8.75
C ARG A 141 9.20 12.46 -8.80
N PHE A 142 8.51 12.69 -7.67
CA PHE A 142 7.07 12.54 -7.61
C PHE A 142 6.35 13.51 -8.54
N MET A 143 6.72 14.79 -8.50
CA MET A 143 6.11 15.81 -9.35
C MET A 143 6.38 15.55 -10.83
N LEU A 144 7.62 15.18 -11.20
CA LEU A 144 7.95 14.85 -12.59
C LEU A 144 7.13 13.65 -13.11
N LYS A 145 6.91 12.62 -12.26
CA LYS A 145 6.12 11.43 -12.66
C LYS A 145 4.62 11.67 -12.71
N THR A 146 4.09 12.58 -11.88
CA THR A 146 2.63 12.73 -11.72
C THR A 146 2.07 13.99 -12.37
N SER A 147 2.81 15.07 -12.40
CA SER A 147 2.32 16.37 -12.87
C SER A 147 3.49 17.30 -13.24
N PRO A 148 4.12 17.12 -14.42
CA PRO A 148 5.30 17.92 -14.81
C PRO A 148 4.98 19.41 -14.90
N LEU A 149 3.76 19.77 -15.30
CA LEU A 149 3.32 21.16 -15.36
C LEU A 149 3.28 21.84 -13.98
N LEU A 150 2.89 21.08 -12.94
CA LEU A 150 2.90 21.55 -11.56
C LEU A 150 4.32 21.73 -11.03
N ALA A 151 5.25 20.85 -11.45
CA ALA A 151 6.67 20.97 -11.11
C ALA A 151 7.23 22.34 -11.57
N PHE A 152 6.93 22.75 -12.81
CA PHE A 152 7.32 24.07 -13.33
C PHE A 152 6.73 25.23 -12.52
N LYS A 153 5.44 25.17 -12.16
CA LYS A 153 4.80 26.22 -11.33
C LYS A 153 5.38 26.31 -9.91
N MET A 154 6.03 25.25 -9.43
CA MET A 154 6.64 25.22 -8.09
C MET A 154 8.07 25.76 -8.05
N ILE A 155 8.74 25.97 -9.20
CA ILE A 155 10.13 26.46 -9.27
C ILE A 155 10.33 27.77 -8.48
N PRO A 156 9.48 28.82 -8.59
CA PRO A 156 9.71 30.06 -7.84
C PRO A 156 9.66 29.87 -6.31
N ARG A 157 8.81 28.94 -5.85
CA ARG A 157 8.74 28.60 -4.42
C ARG A 157 9.96 27.80 -3.96
N ALA A 158 10.40 26.85 -4.78
CA ALA A 158 11.59 26.05 -4.52
C ALA A 158 12.86 26.92 -4.43
N THR A 159 13.04 27.86 -5.36
CA THR A 159 14.18 28.80 -5.34
C THR A 159 14.16 29.71 -4.10
N LYS A 160 12.97 30.16 -3.66
CA LYS A 160 12.84 30.95 -2.43
C LYS A 160 13.21 30.14 -1.17
N LEU A 161 12.82 28.86 -1.11
CA LEU A 161 13.18 27.95 -0.01
C LEU A 161 14.68 27.63 -0.01
N TYR A 162 15.25 27.39 -1.19
CA TYR A 162 16.68 27.15 -1.36
C TYR A 162 17.54 28.34 -0.89
N ARG A 163 17.17 29.55 -1.31
CA ARG A 163 17.88 30.81 -0.89
C ARG A 163 17.81 31.00 0.63
N ARG A 164 16.80 30.45 1.31
CA ARG A 164 16.68 30.49 2.77
C ARG A 164 17.38 29.33 3.49
N GLY A 165 18.15 28.52 2.77
CA GLY A 165 18.86 27.35 3.35
C GLY A 165 17.94 26.23 3.88
N ARG A 166 16.64 26.24 3.51
CA ARG A 166 15.64 25.27 4.00
C ARG A 166 15.45 24.05 3.10
N MET A 167 16.20 23.96 1.99
CA MET A 167 16.14 22.83 1.06
C MET A 167 17.54 22.25 0.85
N PRO A 168 17.91 21.17 1.56
CA PRO A 168 19.12 20.44 1.26
C PRO A 168 18.94 19.68 -0.06
N ILE A 169 19.68 20.08 -1.10
CA ILE A 169 19.63 19.42 -2.42
C ILE A 169 20.36 18.08 -2.38
N VAL A 170 21.39 17.97 -1.55
CA VAL A 170 22.23 16.79 -1.46
C VAL A 170 21.65 15.82 -0.46
N SER A 171 21.36 14.61 -0.93
CA SER A 171 20.94 13.50 -0.10
C SER A 171 22.17 12.84 0.52
N HIS A 172 22.35 12.98 1.83
CA HIS A 172 23.43 12.30 2.55
C HIS A 172 23.03 10.82 2.80
N LYS A 173 23.91 9.89 2.44
CA LYS A 173 23.77 8.49 2.82
C LYS A 173 24.13 8.28 4.29
N ILE A 174 23.44 7.39 4.97
CA ILE A 174 23.85 6.93 6.31
C ILE A 174 25.03 5.96 6.19
N LYS A 175 25.87 5.87 7.22
CA LYS A 175 27.07 5.00 7.22
C LYS A 175 26.71 3.51 7.15
N GLY A 176 25.56 3.09 7.70
CA GLY A 176 25.08 1.70 7.75
C GLY A 176 24.14 1.28 6.60
N THR A 177 24.17 1.95 5.43
CA THR A 177 23.25 1.64 4.31
C THR A 177 23.34 0.20 3.85
N VAL A 178 24.55 -0.36 3.79
CA VAL A 178 24.79 -1.78 3.37
C VAL A 178 24.22 -2.77 4.37
N GLU A 179 24.33 -2.47 5.65
CA GLU A 179 23.78 -3.32 6.72
C GLU A 179 22.24 -3.29 6.69
N LEU A 180 21.67 -2.09 6.47
CA LEU A 180 20.21 -1.91 6.32
C LEU A 180 19.68 -2.71 5.11
N GLU A 181 20.39 -2.66 3.98
CA GLU A 181 20.02 -3.41 2.78
C GLU A 181 20.06 -4.91 2.99
N LYS A 182 21.08 -5.41 3.69
CA LYS A 182 21.18 -6.82 4.10
C LYS A 182 20.05 -7.24 5.02
N CYS A 183 19.72 -6.43 6.04
CA CYS A 183 18.60 -6.69 6.94
C CYS A 183 17.26 -6.69 6.20
N ALA A 184 17.03 -5.72 5.32
CA ALA A 184 15.81 -5.64 4.52
C ALA A 184 15.68 -6.83 3.55
N GLY A 185 16.78 -7.23 2.89
CA GLY A 185 16.83 -8.42 2.03
C GLY A 185 16.52 -9.71 2.79
N ALA A 186 17.13 -9.91 3.95
CA ALA A 186 16.86 -11.08 4.78
C ALA A 186 15.42 -11.18 5.29
N MET A 187 14.73 -10.05 5.45
CA MET A 187 13.31 -10.01 5.85
C MET A 187 12.35 -10.28 4.68
N THR A 188 12.77 -10.02 3.45
CA THR A 188 11.92 -10.19 2.26
C THR A 188 12.00 -11.58 1.66
N GLU A 189 13.13 -12.29 1.81
CA GLU A 189 13.31 -13.63 1.25
C GLU A 189 12.32 -14.69 1.75
N PRO A 190 12.01 -14.83 3.05
CA PRO A 190 11.07 -15.84 3.51
C PRO A 190 9.62 -15.56 3.13
N MET A 191 9.25 -14.31 2.82
CA MET A 191 7.89 -13.95 2.37
C MET A 191 7.68 -14.18 0.87
N ILE A 192 8.75 -14.12 0.08
CA ILE A 192 8.68 -14.24 -1.39
C ILE A 192 8.85 -15.69 -1.86
N SER A 193 9.63 -16.50 -1.14
CA SER A 193 9.91 -17.89 -1.53
C SER A 193 8.70 -18.83 -1.51
N GLY A 194 7.63 -18.47 -0.77
CA GLY A 194 6.36 -19.19 -0.76
C GLY A 194 5.39 -18.80 -1.90
N LEU A 195 5.63 -17.68 -2.58
CA LEU A 195 4.70 -17.07 -3.56
C LEU A 195 5.05 -17.35 -5.03
N HIS A 196 6.21 -17.95 -5.33
CA HIS A 196 6.68 -18.18 -6.71
C HIS A 196 6.07 -19.38 -7.44
N ALA A 197 4.98 -19.96 -6.94
CA ALA A 197 4.19 -20.97 -7.66
C ALA A 197 2.97 -20.40 -8.41
N GLY A 198 2.84 -19.08 -8.52
CA GLY A 198 1.77 -18.39 -9.25
C GLY A 198 2.18 -18.00 -10.69
N PRO A 199 1.21 -17.78 -11.61
CA PRO A 199 1.47 -17.61 -13.03
C PRO A 199 2.35 -16.41 -13.35
N ALA A 200 3.25 -16.62 -14.29
CA ALA A 200 4.34 -15.75 -14.73
C ALA A 200 4.01 -14.25 -14.76
N ARG A 201 4.84 -13.49 -14.08
CA ARG A 201 4.96 -12.03 -14.10
C ARG A 201 5.13 -11.53 -15.53
N LYS A 202 4.13 -10.88 -16.10
CA LYS A 202 4.31 -10.10 -17.33
C LYS A 202 5.08 -8.82 -17.00
N GLU A 203 6.37 -8.83 -17.29
CA GLU A 203 7.17 -7.61 -17.38
C GLU A 203 6.58 -6.75 -18.49
N ARG A 204 6.09 -5.57 -18.14
CA ARG A 204 5.78 -4.52 -19.11
C ARG A 204 6.96 -3.56 -19.14
N SER A 205 7.67 -3.63 -20.27
CA SER A 205 8.63 -2.63 -20.74
C SER A 205 8.01 -1.24 -20.81
#